data_b22f217d1e3880aa7ffc6e56fbfc4c0b
#
_entry.id   b22f217d1e3880aa7ffc6e56fbfc4c0b
#
_cell.length_a   1.000
_cell.length_b   1.000
_cell.length_c   1.000
_cell.angle_alpha   90.00
_cell.angle_beta   90.00
_cell.angle_gamma   90.00
#
_symmetry.space_group_name_H-M   'P 1'
#
loop_
_entity.id
_entity.type
_entity.pdbx_description
1 polymer ?
#
loop_
_entity_poly.entity_id
_entity_poly.type
_entity_poly.pdbx_seq_one_letter_code
_entity_poly.pdbx_strand_id
1 'polypeptide(L)'
;MSVFGLQLTPIIKDGLASMAASQTEFDAAVQADRVTFPAGLLSAWRTELFPGGVSKIIVGQRYTPDMIAKAAIWIEDSEAPIGARPLGDFAAYSGGQYQLGYLVAESATIYVYHQAQEMCRVLSSLVSSRLLIQTPYLLAAGYMSVDYEGSGPLGALELASNGWLDVNIRTISYRAQLQRRITNTNMPIAARDISAIPFGATNPGGITGTVLATTVES
;
A
#
# COMPACT_ATOMS: atom_id res chain seq x y z
N MET A 1 -11.99 1.49 -3.14
CA MET A 1 -11.25 0.91 -1.98
C MET A 1 -10.03 0.26 -2.55
N SER A 2 -8.88 0.76 -2.20
CA SER A 2 -7.59 0.26 -2.71
C SER A 2 -7.28 -1.10 -2.05
N VAL A 3 -6.71 -2.01 -2.83
CA VAL A 3 -6.26 -3.31 -2.31
C VAL A 3 -5.04 -3.12 -1.42
N PHE A 4 -4.26 -2.08 -1.67
CA PHE A 4 -3.02 -1.78 -0.96
C PHE A 4 -3.27 -1.55 0.54
N GLY A 5 -4.21 -0.67 0.90
CA GLY A 5 -4.56 -0.43 2.30
C GLY A 5 -5.06 -1.68 3.03
N LEU A 6 -5.81 -2.54 2.32
CA LEU A 6 -6.25 -3.83 2.86
C LEU A 6 -5.08 -4.74 3.21
N GLN A 7 -4.02 -4.75 2.39
CA GLN A 7 -2.83 -5.57 2.64
C GLN A 7 -1.91 -4.99 3.74
N LEU A 8 -1.84 -3.66 3.85
CA LEU A 8 -1.03 -3.02 4.89
C LEU A 8 -1.56 -3.29 6.31
N THR A 9 -2.88 -3.36 6.48
CA THR A 9 -3.50 -3.58 7.80
C THR A 9 -3.01 -4.85 8.51
N PRO A 10 -3.06 -6.06 7.92
CA PRO A 10 -2.55 -7.26 8.56
C PRO A 10 -1.04 -7.20 8.78
N ILE A 11 -0.26 -6.67 7.83
CA ILE A 11 1.19 -6.53 7.96
C ILE A 11 1.55 -5.71 9.21
N ILE A 12 0.85 -4.60 9.43
CA ILE A 12 1.08 -3.74 10.61
C ILE A 12 0.65 -4.48 11.88
N LYS A 13 -0.53 -5.11 11.91
CA LYS A 13 -1.03 -5.85 13.07
C LYS A 13 -0.07 -6.97 13.49
N ASP A 14 0.34 -7.79 12.53
CA ASP A 14 1.26 -8.92 12.79
C ASP A 14 2.63 -8.42 13.23
N GLY A 15 3.13 -7.34 12.62
CA GLY A 15 4.36 -6.71 13.03
C GLY A 15 4.33 -6.20 14.47
N LEU A 16 3.27 -5.49 14.85
CA LEU A 16 3.10 -5.01 16.22
C LEU A 16 2.95 -6.16 17.22
N ALA A 17 2.23 -7.23 16.87
CA ALA A 17 2.10 -8.40 17.71
C ALA A 17 3.44 -9.12 17.92
N SER A 18 4.25 -9.25 16.87
CA SER A 18 5.59 -9.84 16.93
C SER A 18 6.53 -9.02 17.82
N MET A 19 6.57 -7.70 17.62
CA MET A 19 7.38 -6.79 18.45
C MET A 19 6.90 -6.74 19.92
N ALA A 20 5.61 -6.89 20.15
CA ALA A 20 5.07 -7.02 21.50
C ALA A 20 5.55 -8.30 22.19
N ALA A 21 5.65 -9.41 21.47
CA ALA A 21 6.09 -10.70 22.01
C ALA A 21 7.61 -10.80 22.16
N SER A 22 8.41 -10.13 21.33
CA SER A 22 9.85 -10.25 21.24
C SER A 22 10.58 -8.93 21.45
N GLN A 23 11.44 -8.83 22.50
CA GLN A 23 12.32 -7.68 22.71
C GLN A 23 13.31 -7.52 21.55
N THR A 24 13.87 -8.63 21.06
CA THR A 24 14.85 -8.60 19.97
C THR A 24 14.25 -8.02 18.68
N GLU A 25 13.01 -8.37 18.33
CA GLU A 25 12.34 -7.82 17.16
C GLU A 25 11.99 -6.35 17.34
N PHE A 26 11.59 -5.94 18.55
CA PHE A 26 11.35 -4.55 18.88
C PHE A 26 12.63 -3.72 18.72
N ASP A 27 13.73 -4.18 19.32
CA ASP A 27 15.03 -3.50 19.26
C ASP A 27 15.53 -3.38 17.82
N ALA A 28 15.42 -4.44 17.04
CA ALA A 28 15.79 -4.44 15.62
C ALA A 28 14.96 -3.44 14.80
N ALA A 29 13.67 -3.35 15.06
CA ALA A 29 12.80 -2.43 14.36
C ALA A 29 13.07 -0.95 14.72
N VAL A 30 13.33 -0.64 16.00
CA VAL A 30 13.65 0.72 16.45
C VAL A 30 15.04 1.16 15.96
N GLN A 31 15.99 0.23 15.88
CA GLN A 31 17.37 0.51 15.48
C GLN A 31 17.62 0.35 13.97
N ALA A 32 16.55 0.14 13.17
CA ALA A 32 16.66 -0.08 11.73
C ALA A 32 17.43 1.04 11.00
N ASP A 33 17.34 2.28 11.49
CA ASP A 33 18.05 3.44 10.94
C ASP A 33 19.52 3.57 11.41
N ARG A 34 20.12 2.51 11.97
CA ARG A 34 21.49 2.48 12.50
C ARG A 34 21.71 3.43 13.69
N VAL A 35 20.66 3.88 14.33
CA VAL A 35 20.73 4.66 15.57
C VAL A 35 20.70 3.70 16.74
N THR A 36 21.75 3.73 17.56
CA THR A 36 21.84 2.85 18.73
C THR A 36 21.25 3.55 19.95
N PHE A 37 20.29 2.91 20.59
CA PHE A 37 19.69 3.38 21.83
C PHE A 37 20.14 2.50 23.01
N PRO A 38 20.22 3.05 24.24
CA PRO A 38 20.50 2.25 25.43
C PRO A 38 19.42 1.18 25.63
N ALA A 39 19.83 -0.04 25.98
CA ALA A 39 18.91 -1.18 26.18
C ALA A 39 17.81 -0.91 27.21
N GLY A 40 18.12 -0.17 28.28
CA GLY A 40 17.12 0.23 29.28
C GLY A 40 16.02 1.12 28.72
N LEU A 41 16.37 2.02 27.78
CA LEU A 41 15.40 2.89 27.10
C LEU A 41 14.49 2.09 26.15
N LEU A 42 15.09 1.18 25.37
CA LEU A 42 14.32 0.30 24.47
C LEU A 42 13.34 -0.58 25.25
N SER A 43 13.76 -1.13 26.36
CA SER A 43 12.89 -1.93 27.24
C SER A 43 11.74 -1.10 27.85
N ALA A 44 12.02 0.16 28.25
CA ALA A 44 11.01 1.07 28.75
C ALA A 44 9.96 1.40 27.68
N TRP A 45 10.40 1.76 26.47
CA TRP A 45 9.51 2.05 25.34
C TRP A 45 8.64 0.84 24.96
N ARG A 46 9.24 -0.35 24.91
CA ARG A 46 8.46 -1.56 24.63
C ARG A 46 7.41 -1.83 25.72
N THR A 47 7.76 -1.67 26.99
CA THR A 47 6.82 -1.87 28.10
C THR A 47 5.67 -0.89 28.06
N GLU A 48 5.92 0.36 27.68
CA GLU A 48 4.91 1.41 27.54
C GLU A 48 3.97 1.15 26.34
N LEU A 49 4.54 0.81 25.17
CA LEU A 49 3.74 0.53 23.97
C LEU A 49 2.98 -0.80 24.05
N PHE A 50 3.56 -1.80 24.69
CA PHE A 50 3.05 -3.17 24.75
C PHE A 50 2.97 -3.69 26.20
N PRO A 51 2.12 -3.11 27.03
CA PRO A 51 1.99 -3.52 28.43
C PRO A 51 1.57 -4.99 28.51
N GLY A 52 2.37 -5.78 29.28
CA GLY A 52 2.18 -7.22 29.40
C GLY A 52 2.61 -8.03 28.16
N GLY A 53 3.38 -7.44 27.24
CA GLY A 53 3.85 -8.13 26.02
C GLY A 53 2.76 -8.37 24.97
N VAL A 54 1.68 -7.59 25.01
CA VAL A 54 0.56 -7.70 24.07
C VAL A 54 0.28 -6.34 23.42
N SER A 55 0.13 -6.32 22.11
CA SER A 55 -0.28 -5.10 21.42
C SER A 55 -1.77 -4.81 21.67
N LYS A 56 -2.06 -3.67 22.28
CA LYS A 56 -3.41 -3.12 22.44
C LYS A 56 -3.67 -1.96 21.50
N ILE A 57 -2.76 -1.71 20.56
CA ILE A 57 -2.84 -0.65 19.57
C ILE A 57 -3.96 -0.99 18.59
N ILE A 58 -4.89 -0.06 18.39
CA ILE A 58 -5.99 -0.23 17.45
C ILE A 58 -5.44 0.01 16.04
N VAL A 59 -5.60 -0.96 15.15
CA VAL A 59 -5.24 -0.81 13.73
C VAL A 59 -6.48 -0.97 12.87
N GLY A 60 -6.83 0.05 12.11
CA GLY A 60 -8.02 0.07 11.27
C GLY A 60 -7.80 0.76 9.93
N GLN A 61 -8.81 0.71 9.06
CA GLN A 61 -8.79 1.35 7.74
C GLN A 61 -9.51 2.69 7.72
N ARG A 62 -10.11 3.09 8.83
CA ARG A 62 -10.80 4.37 8.96
C ARG A 62 -10.60 4.89 10.37
N TYR A 63 -10.54 6.20 10.47
CA TYR A 63 -10.60 6.86 11.75
C TYR A 63 -11.95 6.63 12.43
N THR A 64 -11.89 6.32 13.73
CA THR A 64 -13.07 6.32 14.61
C THR A 64 -12.76 7.18 15.86
N PRO A 65 -13.75 7.87 16.44
CA PRO A 65 -13.51 8.77 17.59
C PRO A 65 -12.81 8.08 18.78
N ASP A 66 -13.02 6.79 18.97
CA ASP A 66 -12.39 6.02 20.06
C ASP A 66 -10.87 5.91 19.90
N MET A 67 -10.34 6.14 18.69
CA MET A 67 -8.90 6.05 18.43
C MET A 67 -8.10 7.13 19.13
N ILE A 68 -8.68 8.30 19.38
CA ILE A 68 -8.00 9.40 20.08
C ILE A 68 -7.80 9.08 21.57
N ALA A 69 -8.63 8.25 22.16
CA ALA A 69 -8.50 7.85 23.56
C ALA A 69 -7.42 6.78 23.81
N LYS A 70 -6.82 6.22 22.75
CA LYS A 70 -5.89 5.08 22.80
C LYS A 70 -4.81 5.24 21.75
N ALA A 71 -3.71 4.47 21.89
CA ALA A 71 -2.76 4.32 20.81
C ALA A 71 -3.45 3.67 19.61
N ALA A 72 -3.34 4.30 18.44
CA ALA A 72 -4.07 3.86 17.26
C ALA A 72 -3.30 4.12 15.97
N ILE A 73 -3.60 3.31 14.97
CA ILE A 73 -3.11 3.45 13.61
C ILE A 73 -4.31 3.29 12.69
N TRP A 74 -4.49 4.20 11.75
CA TRP A 74 -5.47 4.01 10.68
C TRP A 74 -4.86 4.34 9.33
N ILE A 75 -5.43 3.74 8.29
CA ILE A 75 -4.92 3.82 6.94
C ILE A 75 -6.00 4.44 6.06
N GLU A 76 -5.66 5.53 5.42
CA GLU A 76 -6.46 6.12 4.34
C GLU A 76 -5.80 5.79 3.02
N ASP A 77 -6.54 5.17 2.14
CA ASP A 77 -6.04 4.74 0.85
C ASP A 77 -6.80 5.37 -0.30
N SER A 78 -6.11 5.60 -1.39
CA SER A 78 -6.68 6.07 -2.64
C SER A 78 -6.09 5.32 -3.82
N GLU A 79 -6.83 5.32 -4.92
CA GLU A 79 -6.44 4.68 -6.16
C GLU A 79 -6.62 5.68 -7.30
N ALA A 80 -5.62 5.77 -8.16
CA ALA A 80 -5.69 6.56 -9.36
C ALA A 80 -5.10 5.78 -10.56
N PRO A 81 -5.72 5.85 -11.74
CA PRO A 81 -5.12 5.29 -12.95
C PRO A 81 -3.84 6.05 -13.30
N ILE A 82 -2.81 5.32 -13.73
CA ILE A 82 -1.58 5.91 -14.24
C ILE A 82 -1.78 6.22 -15.72
N GLY A 83 -1.80 7.50 -16.06
CA GLY A 83 -1.94 7.98 -17.43
C GLY A 83 -3.37 8.22 -17.89
N ALA A 84 -3.52 9.01 -18.95
CA ALA A 84 -4.78 9.48 -19.51
C ALA A 84 -5.49 8.45 -20.42
N ARG A 85 -5.08 7.19 -20.42
CA ARG A 85 -5.65 6.18 -21.32
C ARG A 85 -6.65 5.31 -20.56
N PRO A 86 -7.96 5.50 -20.78
CA PRO A 86 -8.99 4.67 -20.15
C PRO A 86 -9.04 3.23 -20.68
N LEU A 87 -8.36 2.94 -21.77
CA LEU A 87 -8.26 1.61 -22.37
C LEU A 87 -6.82 1.14 -22.22
N GLY A 88 -6.65 0.17 -21.38
CA GLY A 88 -5.46 -0.53 -20.96
C GLY A 88 -4.20 -0.42 -21.80
N ASP A 89 -3.10 -0.31 -21.12
CA ASP A 89 -1.78 -0.28 -21.74
C ASP A 89 -1.50 -1.54 -22.57
N PHE A 90 -2.28 -2.59 -22.36
CA PHE A 90 -2.27 -3.76 -23.24
C PHE A 90 -3.62 -4.50 -23.22
N ALA A 91 -3.92 -5.09 -24.36
CA ALA A 91 -4.99 -6.04 -24.53
C ALA A 91 -4.39 -7.34 -25.07
N ALA A 92 -4.73 -8.46 -24.47
CA ALA A 92 -4.31 -9.76 -24.93
C ALA A 92 -5.52 -10.68 -25.06
N TYR A 93 -5.51 -11.51 -26.10
CA TYR A 93 -6.47 -12.58 -26.27
C TYR A 93 -5.75 -13.91 -26.15
N SER A 94 -6.14 -14.72 -25.18
CA SER A 94 -5.54 -16.03 -24.95
C SER A 94 -6.58 -17.01 -24.44
N GLY A 95 -6.62 -18.19 -25.02
CA GLY A 95 -7.50 -19.27 -24.58
C GLY A 95 -9.00 -18.95 -24.64
N GLY A 96 -9.45 -18.16 -25.62
CA GLY A 96 -10.86 -17.75 -25.71
C GLY A 96 -11.26 -16.62 -24.78
N GLN A 97 -10.31 -15.99 -24.09
CA GLN A 97 -10.57 -14.93 -23.12
C GLN A 97 -9.90 -13.62 -23.54
N TYR A 98 -10.62 -12.54 -23.40
CA TYR A 98 -10.09 -11.20 -23.59
C TYR A 98 -9.55 -10.65 -22.26
N GLN A 99 -8.29 -10.28 -22.25
CA GLN A 99 -7.63 -9.71 -21.09
C GLN A 99 -7.30 -8.24 -21.35
N LEU A 100 -7.80 -7.38 -20.49
CA LEU A 100 -7.45 -5.97 -20.44
C LEU A 100 -6.54 -5.74 -19.23
N GLY A 101 -5.42 -5.06 -19.44
CA GLY A 101 -4.54 -4.66 -18.37
C GLY A 101 -4.37 -3.14 -18.34
N TYR A 102 -4.33 -2.57 -17.16
CA TYR A 102 -4.03 -1.17 -16.93
C TYR A 102 -3.20 -0.99 -15.68
N LEU A 103 -2.35 0.04 -15.71
CA LEU A 103 -1.54 0.40 -14.56
C LEU A 103 -2.34 1.29 -13.61
N VAL A 104 -2.22 1.00 -12.33
CA VAL A 104 -2.86 1.76 -11.25
C VAL A 104 -1.80 2.19 -10.26
N ALA A 105 -1.85 3.45 -9.85
CA ALA A 105 -1.17 3.92 -8.66
C ALA A 105 -2.14 3.86 -7.48
N GLU A 106 -1.73 3.17 -6.45
CA GLU A 106 -2.41 3.18 -5.16
C GLU A 106 -1.54 3.95 -4.17
N SER A 107 -2.14 4.82 -3.39
CA SER A 107 -1.45 5.52 -2.30
C SER A 107 -2.12 5.22 -0.98
N ALA A 108 -1.32 5.12 0.07
CA ALA A 108 -1.79 4.93 1.42
C ALA A 108 -1.13 5.95 2.34
N THR A 109 -1.95 6.66 3.10
CA THR A 109 -1.50 7.51 4.20
C THR A 109 -1.83 6.81 5.51
N ILE A 110 -0.81 6.50 6.27
CA ILE A 110 -0.91 5.82 7.56
C ILE A 110 -0.78 6.86 8.65
N TYR A 111 -1.79 6.98 9.45
CA TYR A 111 -1.83 7.88 10.59
C TYR A 111 -1.49 7.10 11.85
N VAL A 112 -0.47 7.54 12.55
CA VAL A 112 0.01 6.92 13.77
C VAL A 112 -0.23 7.89 14.92
N TYR A 113 -1.02 7.47 15.89
CA TYR A 113 -1.40 8.26 17.06
C TYR A 113 -0.93 7.61 18.36
N HIS A 114 -0.44 8.42 19.26
CA HIS A 114 -0.21 8.05 20.66
C HIS A 114 -0.35 9.28 21.57
N GLN A 115 -0.83 9.08 22.80
CA GLN A 115 -0.99 10.18 23.77
C GLN A 115 0.35 10.84 24.13
N ALA A 116 1.42 10.06 24.27
CA ALA A 116 2.76 10.57 24.50
C ALA A 116 3.47 10.83 23.17
N GLN A 117 4.04 12.02 23.01
CA GLN A 117 4.74 12.47 21.81
C GLN A 117 5.90 11.53 21.44
N GLU A 118 6.69 11.15 22.43
CA GLU A 118 7.83 10.25 22.24
C GLU A 118 7.38 8.90 21.70
N MET A 119 6.34 8.33 22.31
CA MET A 119 5.79 7.03 21.89
C MET A 119 5.15 7.09 20.50
N CYS A 120 4.56 8.22 20.11
CA CYS A 120 4.09 8.43 18.75
C CYS A 120 5.24 8.36 17.73
N ARG A 121 6.41 8.91 18.05
CA ARG A 121 7.60 8.85 17.20
C ARG A 121 8.14 7.42 17.12
N VAL A 122 8.28 6.74 18.26
CA VAL A 122 8.74 5.33 18.31
C VAL A 122 7.78 4.45 17.52
N LEU A 123 6.48 4.56 17.75
CA LEU A 123 5.47 3.77 17.04
C LEU A 123 5.50 4.03 15.53
N SER A 124 5.69 5.28 15.10
CA SER A 124 5.85 5.61 13.68
C SER A 124 7.07 4.93 13.06
N SER A 125 8.20 4.93 13.77
CA SER A 125 9.42 4.25 13.33
C SER A 125 9.21 2.74 13.20
N LEU A 126 8.55 2.11 14.18
CA LEU A 126 8.22 0.68 14.14
C LEU A 126 7.36 0.33 12.92
N VAL A 127 6.33 1.13 12.64
CA VAL A 127 5.46 0.93 11.47
C VAL A 127 6.25 1.07 10.17
N SER A 128 7.05 2.13 10.03
CA SER A 128 7.88 2.36 8.83
C SER A 128 8.86 1.22 8.61
N SER A 129 9.60 0.81 9.67
CA SER A 129 10.57 -0.29 9.61
C SER A 129 9.89 -1.60 9.21
N ARG A 130 8.72 -1.88 9.78
CA ARG A 130 7.97 -3.10 9.44
C ARG A 130 7.55 -3.13 7.98
N LEU A 131 7.05 -2.03 7.45
CA LEU A 131 6.62 -1.94 6.05
C LEU A 131 7.80 -2.03 5.09
N LEU A 132 8.93 -1.41 5.40
CA LEU A 132 10.15 -1.54 4.60
C LEU A 132 10.65 -2.99 4.53
N ILE A 133 10.65 -3.70 5.67
CA ILE A 133 11.02 -5.13 5.72
C ILE A 133 10.06 -5.98 4.89
N GLN A 134 8.78 -5.62 4.82
CA GLN A 134 7.76 -6.36 4.09
C GLN A 134 7.62 -5.95 2.61
N THR A 135 8.36 -4.96 2.14
CA THR A 135 8.35 -4.55 0.72
C THR A 135 8.57 -5.73 -0.24
N PRO A 136 9.53 -6.66 -0.04
CA PRO A 136 9.70 -7.81 -0.91
C PRO A 136 8.46 -8.73 -0.96
N TYR A 137 7.73 -8.86 0.14
CA TYR A 137 6.48 -9.62 0.18
C TYR A 137 5.38 -8.95 -0.66
N LEU A 138 5.24 -7.62 -0.58
CA LEU A 138 4.30 -6.87 -1.39
C LEU A 138 4.63 -6.97 -2.89
N LEU A 139 5.91 -6.90 -3.25
CA LEU A 139 6.35 -7.11 -4.64
C LEU A 139 6.02 -8.55 -5.11
N ALA A 140 6.23 -9.55 -4.27
CA ALA A 140 5.86 -10.94 -4.58
C ALA A 140 4.33 -11.12 -4.68
N ALA A 141 3.54 -10.30 -3.99
CA ALA A 141 2.08 -10.28 -4.08
C ALA A 141 1.55 -9.61 -5.37
N GLY A 142 2.43 -9.09 -6.23
CA GLY A 142 2.08 -8.58 -7.55
C GLY A 142 2.19 -7.06 -7.72
N TYR A 143 2.68 -6.33 -6.73
CA TYR A 143 3.01 -4.92 -6.91
C TYR A 143 4.29 -4.78 -7.76
N MET A 144 4.29 -3.83 -8.67
CA MET A 144 5.45 -3.51 -9.51
C MET A 144 6.46 -2.63 -8.77
N SER A 145 5.96 -1.72 -7.95
CA SER A 145 6.76 -0.92 -7.01
C SER A 145 5.97 -0.65 -5.73
N VAL A 146 6.71 -0.45 -4.65
CA VAL A 146 6.20 0.01 -3.35
C VAL A 146 7.22 1.00 -2.82
N ASP A 147 6.84 2.27 -2.80
CA ASP A 147 7.73 3.37 -2.52
C ASP A 147 7.31 4.08 -1.23
N TYR A 148 8.26 4.27 -0.33
CA TYR A 148 8.09 5.12 0.83
C TYR A 148 8.28 6.59 0.41
N GLU A 149 7.23 7.39 0.52
CA GLU A 149 7.27 8.80 0.11
C GLU A 149 7.73 9.74 1.23
N GLY A 150 7.64 9.29 2.47
CA GLY A 150 8.10 10.05 3.62
C GLY A 150 7.19 9.96 4.84
N SER A 151 7.61 10.65 5.90
CA SER A 151 6.79 10.84 7.10
C SER A 151 6.62 12.33 7.39
N GLY A 152 5.39 12.72 7.71
CA GLY A 152 5.05 14.07 8.11
C GLY A 152 5.58 14.42 9.51
N PRO A 153 5.55 15.71 9.87
CA PRO A 153 5.81 16.15 11.23
C PRO A 153 4.74 15.61 12.20
N LEU A 154 5.02 15.70 13.49
CA LEU A 154 3.96 15.61 14.49
C LEU A 154 3.06 16.83 14.32
N GLY A 155 1.77 16.61 14.22
CA GLY A 155 0.86 17.65 13.82
C GLY A 155 -0.50 17.60 14.48
N ALA A 156 -1.36 18.48 14.00
CA ALA A 156 -2.75 18.60 14.36
C ALA A 156 -3.62 17.73 13.45
N LEU A 157 -4.71 17.22 13.98
CA LEU A 157 -5.73 16.51 13.23
C LEU A 157 -6.92 17.46 13.00
N GLU A 158 -7.30 17.64 11.75
CA GLU A 158 -8.54 18.33 11.43
C GLU A 158 -9.73 17.40 11.67
N LEU A 159 -10.57 17.78 12.62
CA LEU A 159 -11.83 17.08 12.87
C LEU A 159 -12.94 17.84 12.13
N ALA A 160 -13.66 17.14 11.27
CA ALA A 160 -14.68 17.71 10.37
C ALA A 160 -15.77 18.55 11.10
N SER A 161 -15.94 18.39 12.40
CA SER A 161 -16.95 19.09 13.19
C SER A 161 -16.41 20.12 14.17
N ASN A 162 -15.14 20.04 14.57
CA ASN A 162 -14.62 20.79 15.72
C ASN A 162 -13.34 21.59 15.43
N GLY A 163 -12.90 21.64 14.17
CA GLY A 163 -11.65 22.31 13.80
C GLY A 163 -10.39 21.46 14.10
N TRP A 164 -9.26 22.14 14.22
CA TRP A 164 -7.98 21.52 14.50
C TRP A 164 -7.84 21.13 15.96
N LEU A 165 -7.43 19.90 16.19
CA LEU A 165 -7.07 19.41 17.52
C LEU A 165 -5.57 19.10 17.53
N ASP A 166 -4.84 19.70 18.47
CA ASP A 166 -3.44 19.35 18.71
C ASP A 166 -3.36 17.96 19.36
N VAL A 167 -2.94 17.00 18.56
CA VAL A 167 -2.76 15.61 18.99
C VAL A 167 -1.40 15.10 18.53
N ASN A 168 -0.83 14.15 19.25
CA ASN A 168 0.42 13.51 18.86
C ASN A 168 0.13 12.49 17.74
N ILE A 169 0.00 13.01 16.53
CA ILE A 169 -0.21 12.22 15.32
C ILE A 169 0.94 12.41 14.35
N ARG A 170 1.33 11.35 13.68
CA ARG A 170 2.30 11.37 12.60
C ARG A 170 1.77 10.62 11.40
N THR A 171 1.98 11.18 10.23
CA THR A 171 1.61 10.54 8.98
C THR A 171 2.81 9.85 8.35
N ILE A 172 2.57 8.72 7.69
CA ILE A 172 3.53 7.99 6.88
C ILE A 172 2.88 7.72 5.53
N SER A 173 3.53 8.14 4.45
CA SER A 173 2.96 8.02 3.11
C SER A 173 3.70 6.97 2.31
N TYR A 174 2.93 6.10 1.65
CA TYR A 174 3.40 5.08 0.73
C TYR A 174 2.65 5.18 -0.58
N ARG A 175 3.36 4.85 -1.66
CA ARG A 175 2.82 4.71 -3.00
C ARG A 175 3.16 3.35 -3.55
N ALA A 176 2.21 2.71 -4.19
CA ALA A 176 2.41 1.44 -4.85
C ALA A 176 1.89 1.50 -6.28
N GLN A 177 2.50 0.73 -7.16
CA GLN A 177 2.03 0.54 -8.53
C GLN A 177 1.70 -0.92 -8.75
N LEU A 178 0.55 -1.15 -9.33
CA LEU A 178 0.14 -2.50 -9.69
C LEU A 178 -0.48 -2.53 -11.08
N GLN A 179 -0.33 -3.66 -11.76
CA GLN A 179 -1.00 -3.94 -13.00
C GLN A 179 -2.30 -4.70 -12.69
N ARG A 180 -3.43 -4.06 -12.94
CA ARG A 180 -4.72 -4.75 -12.89
C ARG A 180 -4.99 -5.44 -14.21
N ARG A 181 -5.39 -6.70 -14.13
CA ARG A 181 -5.87 -7.48 -15.27
C ARG A 181 -7.35 -7.78 -15.08
N ILE A 182 -8.13 -7.44 -16.07
CA ILE A 182 -9.54 -7.80 -16.12
C ILE A 182 -9.67 -8.88 -17.20
N THR A 183 -10.04 -10.07 -16.78
CA THR A 183 -10.34 -11.18 -17.70
C THR A 183 -11.85 -11.26 -17.85
N ASN A 184 -12.36 -11.04 -19.06
CA ASN A 184 -13.76 -11.21 -19.36
C ASN A 184 -13.97 -12.50 -20.12
N THR A 185 -14.60 -13.46 -19.45
CA THR A 185 -14.96 -14.77 -20.05
C THR A 185 -16.26 -14.75 -20.82
N ASN A 186 -17.07 -13.69 -20.68
CA ASN A 186 -18.43 -13.62 -21.20
C ASN A 186 -18.65 -12.49 -22.20
N MET A 187 -17.61 -11.78 -22.65
CA MET A 187 -17.81 -10.87 -23.77
C MET A 187 -18.08 -11.71 -25.02
N PRO A 188 -19.29 -11.63 -25.60
CA PRO A 188 -19.46 -12.12 -26.95
C PRO A 188 -18.48 -11.31 -27.80
N ILE A 189 -17.49 -11.98 -28.34
CA ILE A 189 -16.53 -11.36 -29.22
C ILE A 189 -17.36 -10.87 -30.41
N ALA A 190 -17.62 -9.56 -30.49
CA ALA A 190 -17.86 -8.91 -31.75
C ALA A 190 -16.53 -8.93 -32.52
N ALA A 191 -16.01 -10.14 -32.74
CA ALA A 191 -14.72 -10.40 -33.39
C ALA A 191 -14.70 -9.94 -34.86
N ARG A 192 -15.86 -9.48 -35.36
CA ARG A 192 -15.99 -9.01 -36.73
C ARG A 192 -15.37 -7.66 -36.99
N ASP A 193 -15.20 -6.82 -35.99
CA ASP A 193 -14.72 -5.45 -36.18
C ASP A 193 -13.24 -5.24 -35.90
N ILE A 194 -12.56 -6.22 -35.29
CA ILE A 194 -11.11 -6.10 -35.00
C ILE A 194 -10.26 -6.41 -36.23
N SER A 195 -10.80 -7.11 -37.21
CA SER A 195 -10.10 -7.46 -38.45
C SER A 195 -9.81 -6.25 -39.37
N ALA A 196 -10.32 -5.08 -39.04
CA ALA A 196 -10.24 -3.90 -39.89
C ALA A 196 -9.39 -2.73 -39.32
N ILE A 197 -8.65 -2.93 -38.26
CA ILE A 197 -7.69 -1.91 -37.82
C ILE A 197 -6.36 -2.17 -38.57
N PRO A 198 -6.08 -1.44 -39.66
CA PRO A 198 -4.78 -1.51 -40.25
C PRO A 198 -3.79 -0.89 -39.25
N PHE A 199 -2.97 -1.70 -38.62
CA PHE A 199 -1.82 -1.23 -37.89
C PHE A 199 -0.80 -0.66 -38.89
N GLY A 200 -1.12 0.52 -39.40
CA GLY A 200 -0.21 1.36 -40.18
C GLY A 200 0.65 2.20 -39.28
N ALA A 201 1.26 1.63 -38.26
CA ALA A 201 2.33 2.28 -37.55
C ALA A 201 3.64 1.82 -38.20
N THR A 202 4.19 2.63 -39.10
CA THR A 202 5.57 2.54 -39.47
C THR A 202 6.42 2.76 -38.22
N ASN A 203 6.90 1.66 -37.67
CA ASN A 203 7.93 1.68 -36.68
C ASN A 203 9.18 2.27 -37.33
N PRO A 204 9.86 3.29 -36.76
CA PRO A 204 11.06 3.88 -37.35
C PRO A 204 12.22 2.88 -37.51
N GLY A 205 12.05 1.61 -37.08
CA GLY A 205 12.99 0.52 -37.29
C GLY A 205 12.66 -0.44 -38.45
N GLY A 206 11.66 -0.16 -39.28
CA GLY A 206 11.45 -0.90 -40.54
C GLY A 206 10.94 -2.34 -40.38
N ILE A 207 10.40 -2.74 -39.26
CA ILE A 207 9.81 -4.07 -39.10
C ILE A 207 8.30 -3.99 -39.40
N THR A 208 7.90 -4.39 -40.57
CA THR A 208 6.50 -4.62 -40.94
C THR A 208 6.05 -5.96 -40.36
N GLY A 209 5.35 -5.92 -39.24
CA GLY A 209 4.65 -7.08 -38.70
C GLY A 209 3.27 -7.20 -39.34
N THR A 210 3.05 -8.22 -40.15
CA THR A 210 1.73 -8.58 -40.63
C THR A 210 1.05 -9.44 -39.55
N VAL A 211 0.03 -8.89 -38.91
CA VAL A 211 -0.83 -9.72 -38.04
C VAL A 211 -1.84 -10.42 -38.93
N LEU A 212 -1.66 -11.73 -39.11
CA LEU A 212 -2.65 -12.60 -39.72
C LEU A 212 -3.81 -12.80 -38.72
N ALA A 213 -4.94 -12.18 -39.00
CA ALA A 213 -6.19 -12.50 -38.31
C ALA A 213 -6.66 -13.87 -38.80
N THR A 214 -6.64 -14.87 -37.92
CA THR A 214 -7.29 -16.16 -38.16
C THR A 214 -8.78 -15.99 -37.90
N THR A 215 -9.59 -16.01 -38.96
CA THR A 215 -11.05 -16.17 -38.88
C THR A 215 -11.33 -17.58 -38.41
N VAL A 216 -11.97 -17.73 -37.27
CA VAL A 216 -12.58 -18.99 -36.85
C VAL A 216 -14.02 -18.94 -37.35
N GLU A 217 -14.31 -19.73 -38.39
CA GLU A 217 -15.70 -20.04 -38.76
C GLU A 217 -16.30 -20.99 -37.73
N SER A 218 -17.50 -20.70 -37.35
CA SER A 218 -18.35 -21.49 -36.43
C SER A 218 -18.90 -22.74 -37.07
#